data_62129a93854962f84ecd7b3c980c387d
#
_entry.id   62129a93854962f84ecd7b3c980c387d
#
_cell.length_a   1.000
_cell.length_b   1.000
_cell.length_c   1.000
_cell.angle_alpha   90.00
_cell.angle_beta   90.00
_cell.angle_gamma   90.00
#
_symmetry.space_group_name_H-M   'P 1'
#
loop_
_entity.id
_entity.type
_entity.pdbx_description
1 polymer ?
#
loop_
_entity_poly.entity_id
_entity_poly.type
_entity_poly.pdbx_seq_one_letter_code
_entity_poly.pdbx_strand_id
1 'polypeptide(L)'
;FPRFKSKHHSKNSYTTNVVNGNILVEDKRIRLPKLKWISMKKHREPAENCCLKSVTVSMEPSGKYFASLLYEGYSCENQAADEDYSNAKILGIDYAMQGMAVFSEEIELEKAGFFRRNEKRLAREQRKLSRCVKESRNYVRQKKKVARCHEKIRNQRKDYLHKLSRRITDQYDIVAVEDIDMKAMGQCLHFGKSVQDNGY
;
A
#
# COMPACT_ATOMS: atom_id res chain seq x y z
N PHE A 1 -8.89 19.00 -18.77
CA PHE A 1 -9.59 19.80 -17.76
C PHE A 1 -9.74 19.01 -16.46
N PRO A 2 -9.57 19.64 -15.28
CA PRO A 2 -9.75 18.97 -14.00
C PRO A 2 -11.20 18.51 -13.84
N ARG A 3 -11.38 17.25 -13.41
CA ARG A 3 -12.72 16.72 -13.14
C ARG A 3 -13.15 17.08 -11.72
N PHE A 4 -14.41 17.47 -11.57
CA PHE A 4 -15.01 17.72 -10.26
C PHE A 4 -14.95 16.47 -9.37
N LYS A 5 -14.40 16.60 -8.18
CA LYS A 5 -14.32 15.50 -7.19
C LYS A 5 -15.53 15.54 -6.29
N SER A 6 -16.46 14.59 -6.45
CA SER A 6 -17.59 14.50 -5.54
C SER A 6 -17.18 13.89 -4.19
N LYS A 7 -17.87 14.25 -3.11
CA LYS A 7 -17.66 13.71 -1.77
C LYS A 7 -17.79 12.19 -1.69
N HIS A 8 -18.59 11.59 -2.57
CA HIS A 8 -18.86 10.14 -2.56
C HIS A 8 -17.80 9.31 -3.28
N HIS A 9 -17.05 9.90 -4.21
CA HIS A 9 -16.08 9.20 -5.05
C HIS A 9 -14.62 9.64 -4.81
N SER A 10 -14.39 10.59 -3.91
CA SER A 10 -13.05 11.04 -3.54
C SER A 10 -12.53 10.37 -2.27
N LYS A 11 -11.22 10.18 -2.19
CA LYS A 11 -10.59 9.80 -0.91
C LYS A 11 -10.78 10.93 0.10
N ASN A 12 -11.18 10.58 1.32
CA ASN A 12 -11.23 11.55 2.42
C ASN A 12 -9.81 11.89 2.87
N SER A 13 -9.22 12.87 2.22
CA SER A 13 -7.86 13.34 2.54
C SER A 13 -7.74 14.83 2.30
N TYR A 14 -6.86 15.46 3.06
CA TYR A 14 -6.43 16.84 2.82
C TYR A 14 -4.93 16.96 3.02
N THR A 15 -4.31 17.88 2.29
CA THR A 15 -2.88 18.20 2.41
C THR A 15 -2.73 19.62 2.94
N THR A 16 -1.79 19.80 3.86
CA THR A 16 -1.42 21.11 4.41
C THR A 16 0.09 21.28 4.32
N ASN A 17 0.52 22.47 3.88
CA ASN A 17 1.94 22.80 3.75
C ASN A 17 2.47 23.40 5.06
N VAL A 18 3.77 23.24 5.28
CA VAL A 18 4.46 23.89 6.39
C VAL A 18 4.67 25.37 6.03
N VAL A 19 4.10 26.24 6.85
CA VAL A 19 4.25 27.70 6.74
C VAL A 19 4.44 28.25 8.15
N ASN A 20 5.54 28.96 8.39
CA ASN A 20 5.84 29.62 9.67
C ASN A 20 5.68 28.70 10.90
N GLY A 21 6.12 27.44 10.80
CA GLY A 21 6.08 26.51 11.93
C GLY A 21 4.67 26.08 12.38
N ASN A 22 3.68 26.17 11.49
CA ASN A 22 2.29 25.77 11.76
C ASN A 22 2.12 24.25 11.99
N ILE A 23 3.09 23.46 11.57
CA ILE A 23 3.12 21.99 11.75
C ILE A 23 4.38 21.63 12.54
N LEU A 24 4.21 20.85 13.61
CA LEU A 24 5.30 20.31 14.41
C LEU A 24 5.11 18.81 14.57
N VAL A 25 6.20 18.06 14.47
CA VAL A 25 6.20 16.60 14.62
C VAL A 25 7.12 16.22 15.77
N GLU A 26 6.57 15.49 16.72
CA GLU A 26 7.30 14.87 17.83
C GLU A 26 7.13 13.34 17.75
N ASP A 27 7.82 12.58 18.60
CA ASP A 27 7.82 11.11 18.55
C ASP A 27 6.43 10.47 18.55
N LYS A 28 5.53 10.98 19.38
CA LYS A 28 4.22 10.38 19.62
C LYS A 28 3.06 11.30 19.24
N ARG A 29 3.33 12.50 18.74
CA ARG A 29 2.30 13.49 18.45
C ARG A 29 2.67 14.42 17.30
N ILE A 30 1.65 14.90 16.63
CA ILE A 30 1.76 15.90 15.56
C ILE A 30 0.84 17.08 15.88
N ARG A 31 1.34 18.30 15.69
CA ARG A 31 0.52 19.50 15.70
C ARG A 31 0.15 19.87 14.28
N LEU A 32 -1.13 19.99 14.02
CA LEU A 32 -1.68 20.42 12.73
C LEU A 32 -2.43 21.73 12.87
N PRO A 33 -2.49 22.56 11.80
CA PRO A 33 -3.30 23.76 11.80
C PRO A 33 -4.73 23.48 12.24
N LYS A 34 -5.27 24.30 13.14
CA LYS A 34 -6.63 24.19 13.73
C LYS A 34 -6.88 22.94 14.61
N LEU A 35 -6.11 21.87 14.52
CA LEU A 35 -6.38 20.61 15.23
C LEU A 35 -5.54 20.42 16.51
N LYS A 36 -4.65 21.39 16.82
CA LYS A 36 -3.74 21.29 17.97
C LYS A 36 -2.88 20.01 17.92
N TRP A 37 -2.50 19.46 19.08
CA TRP A 37 -1.71 18.26 19.20
C TRP A 37 -2.59 17.00 19.10
N ILE A 38 -2.20 16.09 18.23
CA ILE A 38 -2.86 14.80 17.99
C ILE A 38 -1.85 13.69 18.22
N SER A 39 -2.22 12.69 19.00
CA SER A 39 -1.39 11.50 19.20
C SER A 39 -1.28 10.71 17.90
N MET A 40 -0.07 10.28 17.57
CA MET A 40 0.20 9.42 16.42
C MET A 40 1.23 8.36 16.77
N LYS A 41 1.25 7.29 15.98
CA LYS A 41 2.32 6.30 15.99
C LYS A 41 3.27 6.59 14.82
N LYS A 42 4.45 7.06 15.13
CA LYS A 42 5.51 7.28 14.14
C LYS A 42 6.11 5.92 13.75
N HIS A 43 6.28 5.67 12.46
CA HIS A 43 6.77 4.39 11.94
C HIS A 43 8.21 4.48 11.42
N ARG A 44 8.65 5.68 11.06
CA ARG A 44 9.98 5.93 10.49
C ARG A 44 10.48 7.29 10.93
N GLU A 45 11.75 7.40 11.23
CA GLU A 45 12.44 8.67 11.40
C GLU A 45 12.85 9.22 10.02
N PRO A 46 12.74 10.54 9.81
CA PRO A 46 13.32 11.16 8.63
C PRO A 46 14.85 11.04 8.68
N ALA A 47 15.49 11.09 7.53
CA ALA A 47 16.94 11.19 7.46
C ALA A 47 17.39 12.53 8.08
N GLU A 48 18.64 12.59 8.52
CA GLU A 48 19.28 13.81 9.02
C GLU A 48 19.26 14.88 7.91
N ASN A 49 19.10 16.13 8.30
CA ASN A 49 19.04 17.29 7.39
C ASN A 49 17.82 17.34 6.43
N CYS A 50 16.74 16.61 6.74
CA CYS A 50 15.50 16.70 5.99
C CYS A 50 14.55 17.74 6.60
N CYS A 51 13.95 18.58 5.74
CA CYS A 51 12.95 19.57 6.12
C CYS A 51 11.53 19.11 5.80
N LEU A 52 10.63 19.16 6.77
CA LEU A 52 9.21 18.87 6.54
C LEU A 52 8.58 19.93 5.64
N LYS A 53 7.97 19.53 4.52
CA LYS A 53 7.31 20.41 3.54
C LYS A 53 5.81 20.39 3.64
N SER A 54 5.23 19.21 3.76
CA SER A 54 3.77 19.09 3.84
C SER A 54 3.35 17.83 4.59
N VAL A 55 2.10 17.84 5.03
CA VAL A 55 1.45 16.69 5.65
C VAL A 55 0.13 16.42 4.96
N THR A 56 -0.08 15.20 4.50
CA THR A 56 -1.35 14.73 3.97
C THR A 56 -2.02 13.82 4.99
N VAL A 57 -3.16 14.25 5.50
CA VAL A 57 -4.00 13.43 6.39
C VAL A 57 -5.05 12.73 5.56
N SER A 58 -5.18 11.42 5.73
CA SER A 58 -6.16 10.59 5.04
C SER A 58 -6.93 9.71 6.01
N MET A 59 -8.20 9.46 5.68
CA MET A 59 -9.06 8.54 6.42
C MET A 59 -9.36 7.32 5.56
N GLU A 60 -9.03 6.15 6.07
CA GLU A 60 -9.37 4.87 5.44
C GLU A 60 -10.82 4.46 5.73
N PRO A 61 -11.46 3.64 4.87
CA PRO A 61 -12.81 3.14 5.10
C PRO A 61 -12.98 2.36 6.40
N SER A 62 -11.92 1.82 6.98
CA SER A 62 -11.88 1.17 8.29
C SER A 62 -12.09 2.14 9.46
N GLY A 63 -12.00 3.45 9.19
CA GLY A 63 -12.08 4.54 10.17
C GLY A 63 -10.75 4.88 10.82
N LYS A 64 -9.63 4.37 10.31
CA LYS A 64 -8.28 4.77 10.72
C LYS A 64 -7.83 6.01 9.97
N TYR A 65 -7.03 6.83 10.66
CA TYR A 65 -6.39 8.00 10.09
C TYR A 65 -4.91 7.74 9.91
N PHE A 66 -4.35 8.25 8.83
CA PHE A 66 -2.94 8.22 8.51
C PHE A 66 -2.44 9.62 8.18
N ALA A 67 -1.24 9.94 8.62
CA ALA A 67 -0.53 11.14 8.23
C ALA A 67 0.68 10.73 7.37
N SER A 68 0.71 11.20 6.13
CA SER A 68 1.86 11.10 5.23
C SER A 68 2.65 12.38 5.32
N LEU A 69 3.89 12.29 5.74
CA LEU A 69 4.80 13.40 5.96
C LEU A 69 5.74 13.47 4.76
N LEU A 70 5.74 14.58 4.05
CA LEU A 70 6.67 14.84 2.94
C LEU A 70 7.85 15.65 3.48
N TYR A 71 9.02 15.04 3.40
CA TYR A 71 10.28 15.69 3.71
C TYR A 71 11.04 15.97 2.43
N GLU A 72 11.69 17.14 2.38
CA GLU A 72 12.70 17.47 1.39
C GLU A 72 14.05 17.31 2.06
N GLY A 73 14.93 16.53 1.47
CA GLY A 73 16.29 16.32 1.92
C GLY A 73 17.24 16.54 0.74
N TYR A 74 18.48 16.86 1.04
CA TYR A 74 19.51 16.75 0.03
C TYR A 74 19.69 15.27 -0.28
N SER A 75 19.37 14.86 -1.49
CA SER A 75 19.76 13.56 -1.97
C SER A 75 21.28 13.48 -1.93
N CYS A 76 21.83 12.48 -1.24
CA CYS A 76 23.11 11.98 -1.70
C CYS A 76 22.90 11.70 -3.19
N GLU A 77 23.68 12.37 -4.02
CA GLU A 77 23.72 12.04 -5.44
C GLU A 77 23.86 10.52 -5.53
N ASN A 78 22.83 9.87 -6.05
CA ASN A 78 23.03 8.56 -6.60
C ASN A 78 24.05 8.80 -7.72
N GLN A 79 25.32 8.66 -7.39
CA GLN A 79 26.32 8.37 -8.38
C GLN A 79 25.81 7.09 -9.02
N ALA A 80 25.14 7.21 -10.16
CA ALA A 80 25.13 6.18 -11.15
C ALA A 80 26.62 6.05 -11.50
N ALA A 81 27.35 5.30 -10.68
CA ALA A 81 28.62 4.78 -11.08
C ALA A 81 28.34 4.06 -12.39
N ASP A 82 29.20 4.21 -13.37
CA ASP A 82 29.28 3.31 -14.52
C ASP A 82 29.57 1.92 -13.93
N GLU A 83 28.51 1.26 -13.44
CA GLU A 83 28.61 -0.07 -12.88
C GLU A 83 28.86 -1.02 -14.04
N ASP A 84 30.03 -1.62 -14.04
CA ASP A 84 30.35 -2.71 -14.96
C ASP A 84 29.49 -3.93 -14.58
N TYR A 85 28.40 -4.12 -15.32
CA TYR A 85 27.46 -5.24 -15.13
C TYR A 85 27.95 -6.58 -15.68
N SER A 86 29.22 -6.70 -16.12
CA SER A 86 29.75 -7.94 -16.70
C SER A 86 29.69 -9.14 -15.74
N ASN A 87 29.70 -8.91 -14.43
CA ASN A 87 29.59 -9.95 -13.40
C ASN A 87 28.30 -9.83 -12.56
N ALA A 88 27.32 -9.05 -13.02
CA ALA A 88 26.09 -8.84 -12.28
C ALA A 88 25.25 -10.11 -12.18
N LYS A 89 24.71 -10.39 -11.01
CA LYS A 89 23.71 -11.44 -10.81
C LYS A 89 22.38 -10.98 -11.36
N ILE A 90 21.86 -11.68 -12.36
CA ILE A 90 20.62 -11.34 -13.06
C ILE A 90 19.54 -12.35 -12.69
N LEU A 91 18.36 -11.85 -12.27
CA LEU A 91 17.18 -12.66 -12.04
C LEU A 91 16.11 -12.34 -13.08
N GLY A 92 15.63 -13.34 -13.82
CA GLY A 92 14.44 -13.25 -14.65
C GLY A 92 13.18 -13.61 -13.84
N ILE A 93 12.13 -12.81 -13.97
CA ILE A 93 10.83 -13.06 -13.32
C ILE A 93 9.75 -13.05 -14.39
N ASP A 94 9.07 -14.17 -14.56
CA ASP A 94 7.90 -14.32 -15.40
C ASP A 94 6.65 -14.53 -14.55
N TYR A 95 5.51 -13.98 -14.99
CA TYR A 95 4.25 -14.12 -14.27
C TYR A 95 3.67 -15.52 -14.41
N ALA A 96 3.31 -16.14 -13.29
CA ALA A 96 2.62 -17.41 -13.29
C ALA A 96 1.26 -17.35 -12.60
N MET A 97 0.22 -17.85 -13.26
CA MET A 97 -1.12 -17.94 -12.68
C MET A 97 -1.18 -18.91 -11.50
N GLN A 98 -0.38 -19.96 -11.52
CA GLN A 98 -0.23 -20.91 -10.42
C GLN A 98 1.08 -20.59 -9.69
N GLY A 99 0.99 -19.83 -8.59
CA GLY A 99 2.13 -19.63 -7.71
C GLY A 99 2.77 -18.25 -7.75
N MET A 100 2.17 -17.25 -8.38
CA MET A 100 2.60 -15.87 -8.45
C MET A 100 3.65 -15.58 -9.54
N ALA A 101 4.81 -16.22 -9.52
CA ALA A 101 5.88 -16.00 -10.50
C ALA A 101 6.71 -17.26 -10.71
N VAL A 102 7.35 -17.38 -11.89
CA VAL A 102 8.44 -18.30 -12.20
C VAL A 102 9.71 -17.48 -12.26
N PHE A 103 10.75 -17.98 -11.64
CA PHE A 103 12.06 -17.34 -11.61
C PHE A 103 13.05 -18.12 -12.49
N SER A 104 14.03 -17.42 -13.04
CA SER A 104 15.13 -18.07 -13.79
C SER A 104 16.01 -18.95 -12.89
N GLU A 105 15.96 -18.74 -11.58
CA GLU A 105 16.63 -19.56 -10.56
C GLU A 105 15.60 -20.15 -9.59
N GLU A 106 15.97 -21.17 -8.83
CA GLU A 106 15.08 -21.83 -7.87
C GLU A 106 14.88 -20.97 -6.62
N ILE A 107 13.77 -20.22 -6.59
CA ILE A 107 13.37 -19.41 -5.44
C ILE A 107 12.09 -19.98 -4.84
N GLU A 108 12.17 -20.47 -3.60
CA GLU A 108 10.98 -20.92 -2.88
C GLU A 108 10.06 -19.75 -2.58
N LEU A 109 8.83 -19.84 -3.10
CA LEU A 109 7.74 -18.92 -2.79
C LEU A 109 6.73 -19.58 -1.85
N GLU A 110 6.44 -18.92 -0.75
CA GLU A 110 5.28 -19.28 0.05
C GLU A 110 3.99 -18.98 -0.74
N LYS A 111 3.05 -19.94 -0.76
CA LYS A 111 1.73 -19.74 -1.39
C LYS A 111 1.02 -18.57 -0.71
N ALA A 112 0.87 -17.47 -1.42
CA ALA A 112 0.28 -16.23 -0.91
C ALA A 112 -1.16 -16.43 -0.40
N GLY A 113 -2.10 -16.82 -1.22
CA GLY A 113 -3.48 -17.21 -0.88
C GLY A 113 -4.18 -16.35 0.18
N PHE A 114 -3.84 -15.07 0.30
CA PHE A 114 -4.32 -14.20 1.38
C PHE A 114 -5.82 -13.95 1.31
N PHE A 115 -6.36 -13.83 0.11
CA PHE A 115 -7.79 -13.66 -0.10
C PHE A 115 -8.55 -14.94 0.27
N ARG A 116 -8.11 -16.08 -0.24
CA ARG A 116 -8.75 -17.39 0.02
C ARG A 116 -8.79 -17.73 1.50
N ARG A 117 -7.70 -17.46 2.24
CA ARG A 117 -7.66 -17.65 3.71
C ARG A 117 -8.67 -16.79 4.47
N ASN A 118 -8.98 -15.59 3.96
CA ASN A 118 -9.91 -14.66 4.58
C ASN A 118 -11.30 -14.64 3.94
N GLU A 119 -11.54 -15.34 2.83
CA GLU A 119 -12.77 -15.32 2.03
C GLU A 119 -14.02 -15.68 2.86
N LYS A 120 -13.97 -16.77 3.63
CA LYS A 120 -15.09 -17.19 4.49
C LYS A 120 -15.48 -16.10 5.51
N ARG A 121 -14.50 -15.44 6.11
CA ARG A 121 -14.74 -14.34 7.06
C ARG A 121 -15.33 -13.13 6.34
N LEU A 122 -14.77 -12.73 5.22
CA LEU A 122 -15.25 -11.60 4.42
C LEU A 122 -16.68 -11.83 3.97
N ALA A 123 -17.01 -13.00 3.40
CA ALA A 123 -18.35 -13.36 2.97
C ALA A 123 -19.38 -13.33 4.13
N ARG A 124 -18.99 -13.79 5.33
CA ARG A 124 -19.83 -13.69 6.52
C ARG A 124 -20.14 -12.25 6.90
N GLU A 125 -19.13 -11.37 6.91
CA GLU A 125 -19.32 -9.97 7.27
C GLU A 125 -20.11 -9.21 6.19
N GLN A 126 -19.93 -9.54 4.91
CA GLN A 126 -20.72 -9.01 3.80
C GLN A 126 -22.19 -9.42 3.88
N ARG A 127 -22.48 -10.70 4.17
CA ARG A 127 -23.87 -11.17 4.39
C ARG A 127 -24.56 -10.46 5.56
N LYS A 128 -23.82 -10.17 6.64
CA LYS A 128 -24.37 -9.35 7.74
C LYS A 128 -24.66 -7.93 7.28
N LEU A 129 -23.77 -7.34 6.47
CA LEU A 129 -23.96 -5.99 5.93
C LEU A 129 -25.20 -5.90 5.03
N SER A 130 -25.42 -6.88 4.15
CA SER A 130 -26.58 -6.90 3.26
C SER A 130 -27.94 -6.97 3.99
N ARG A 131 -27.95 -7.50 5.22
CA ARG A 131 -29.14 -7.57 6.08
C ARG A 131 -29.39 -6.31 6.90
N CYS A 132 -28.43 -5.38 6.94
CA CYS A 132 -28.58 -4.14 7.68
C CYS A 132 -29.42 -3.13 6.88
N VAL A 133 -30.26 -2.38 7.55
CA VAL A 133 -30.98 -1.24 6.94
C VAL A 133 -29.93 -0.18 6.53
N LYS A 134 -29.94 0.24 5.27
CA LYS A 134 -29.02 1.24 4.73
C LYS A 134 -29.07 2.51 5.59
N GLU A 135 -27.90 3.13 5.75
CA GLU A 135 -27.72 4.38 6.54
C GLU A 135 -27.94 4.27 8.05
N SER A 136 -28.42 3.13 8.56
CA SER A 136 -28.54 2.92 10.00
C SER A 136 -27.17 2.89 10.70
N ARG A 137 -27.14 3.17 12.01
CA ARG A 137 -25.90 3.05 12.82
C ARG A 137 -25.29 1.65 12.73
N ASN A 138 -26.12 0.62 12.67
CA ASN A 138 -25.66 -0.77 12.52
C ASN A 138 -25.03 -1.01 11.13
N TYR A 139 -25.61 -0.47 10.07
CA TYR A 139 -25.04 -0.52 8.73
C TYR A 139 -23.65 0.13 8.70
N VAL A 140 -23.49 1.34 9.24
CA VAL A 140 -22.19 2.04 9.30
C VAL A 140 -21.17 1.24 10.10
N ARG A 141 -21.57 0.67 11.25
CA ARG A 141 -20.70 -0.18 12.06
C ARG A 141 -20.27 -1.44 11.30
N GLN A 142 -21.20 -2.09 10.61
CA GLN A 142 -20.93 -3.31 9.85
C GLN A 142 -20.08 -3.03 8.60
N LYS A 143 -20.29 -1.91 7.90
CA LYS A 143 -19.47 -1.43 6.79
C LYS A 143 -18.01 -1.28 7.21
N LYS A 144 -17.73 -0.71 8.39
CA LYS A 144 -16.37 -0.64 8.95
C LYS A 144 -15.75 -2.01 9.21
N LYS A 145 -16.53 -3.03 9.64
CA LYS A 145 -16.03 -4.39 9.83
C LYS A 145 -15.62 -5.04 8.51
N VAL A 146 -16.43 -4.88 7.47
CA VAL A 146 -16.09 -5.35 6.11
C VAL A 146 -14.82 -4.65 5.61
N ALA A 147 -14.73 -3.32 5.77
CA ALA A 147 -13.54 -2.55 5.40
C ALA A 147 -12.27 -3.03 6.12
N ARG A 148 -12.37 -3.38 7.40
CA ARG A 148 -11.24 -3.96 8.17
C ARG A 148 -10.82 -5.34 7.66
N CYS A 149 -11.74 -6.14 7.14
CA CYS A 149 -11.38 -7.42 6.50
C CYS A 149 -10.57 -7.18 5.22
N HIS A 150 -11.01 -6.26 4.36
CA HIS A 150 -10.26 -5.86 3.16
C HIS A 150 -8.91 -5.24 3.49
N GLU A 151 -8.86 -4.37 4.51
CA GLU A 151 -7.60 -3.78 4.99
C GLU A 151 -6.60 -4.86 5.44
N LYS A 152 -7.07 -5.86 6.19
CA LYS A 152 -6.21 -6.97 6.64
C LYS A 152 -5.62 -7.73 5.45
N ILE A 153 -6.44 -8.10 4.46
CA ILE A 153 -6.00 -8.81 3.25
C ILE A 153 -4.96 -7.96 2.49
N ARG A 154 -5.26 -6.68 2.27
CA ARG A 154 -4.36 -5.73 1.61
C ARG A 154 -3.02 -5.62 2.34
N ASN A 155 -3.04 -5.50 3.66
CA ASN A 155 -1.82 -5.32 4.45
C ASN A 155 -0.97 -6.59 4.48
N GLN A 156 -1.58 -7.79 4.60
CA GLN A 156 -0.87 -9.06 4.51
C GLN A 156 -0.19 -9.23 3.15
N ARG A 157 -0.89 -8.87 2.07
CA ARG A 157 -0.35 -8.90 0.71
C ARG A 157 0.83 -7.94 0.57
N LYS A 158 0.66 -6.70 1.02
CA LYS A 158 1.72 -5.69 0.99
C LYS A 158 2.97 -6.12 1.76
N ASP A 159 2.79 -6.63 2.97
CA ASP A 159 3.90 -7.11 3.80
C ASP A 159 4.69 -8.23 3.12
N TYR A 160 3.97 -9.19 2.55
CA TYR A 160 4.57 -10.29 1.80
C TYR A 160 5.37 -9.80 0.58
N LEU A 161 4.76 -8.93 -0.25
CA LEU A 161 5.42 -8.39 -1.44
C LEU A 161 6.64 -7.55 -1.09
N HIS A 162 6.57 -6.73 -0.04
CA HIS A 162 7.73 -5.96 0.41
C HIS A 162 8.87 -6.84 0.92
N LYS A 163 8.55 -7.92 1.65
CA LYS A 163 9.56 -8.87 2.11
C LYS A 163 10.19 -9.63 0.95
N LEU A 164 9.37 -10.04 -0.02
CA LEU A 164 9.85 -10.73 -1.21
C LEU A 164 10.72 -9.82 -2.07
N SER A 165 10.26 -8.62 -2.39
CA SER A 165 11.04 -7.66 -3.18
C SER A 165 12.38 -7.33 -2.50
N ARG A 166 12.37 -7.13 -1.18
CA ARG A 166 13.60 -6.88 -0.43
C ARG A 166 14.58 -8.04 -0.52
N ARG A 167 14.08 -9.28 -0.33
CA ARG A 167 14.91 -10.48 -0.46
C ARG A 167 15.54 -10.61 -1.85
N ILE A 168 14.78 -10.30 -2.91
CA ILE A 168 15.27 -10.32 -4.29
C ILE A 168 16.33 -9.24 -4.49
N THR A 169 16.04 -7.99 -4.12
CA THR A 169 16.99 -6.88 -4.31
C THR A 169 18.25 -6.97 -3.45
N ASP A 170 18.22 -7.74 -2.37
CA ASP A 170 19.43 -8.01 -1.55
C ASP A 170 20.32 -9.10 -2.14
N GLN A 171 19.83 -9.89 -3.10
CA GLN A 171 20.54 -11.05 -3.68
C GLN A 171 20.96 -10.86 -5.14
N TYR A 172 20.26 -9.99 -5.88
CA TYR A 172 20.45 -9.79 -7.32
C TYR A 172 20.67 -8.32 -7.64
N ASP A 173 21.58 -8.07 -8.55
CA ASP A 173 21.96 -6.73 -9.00
C ASP A 173 20.99 -6.22 -10.08
N ILE A 174 20.53 -7.11 -10.96
CA ILE A 174 19.60 -6.82 -12.05
C ILE A 174 18.39 -7.76 -11.96
N VAL A 175 17.20 -7.19 -12.10
CA VAL A 175 15.94 -7.95 -12.16
C VAL A 175 15.24 -7.65 -13.47
N ALA A 176 15.10 -8.67 -14.34
CA ALA A 176 14.36 -8.59 -15.59
C ALA A 176 12.92 -9.07 -15.37
N VAL A 177 11.94 -8.27 -15.74
CA VAL A 177 10.51 -8.58 -15.60
C VAL A 177 9.80 -8.37 -16.93
N GLU A 178 8.76 -9.16 -17.20
CA GLU A 178 7.90 -8.98 -18.35
C GLU A 178 6.92 -7.80 -18.12
N ASP A 179 6.72 -6.95 -19.13
CA ASP A 179 5.75 -5.85 -19.09
C ASP A 179 4.36 -6.36 -19.45
N ILE A 180 3.56 -6.70 -18.46
CA ILE A 180 2.23 -7.31 -18.63
C ILE A 180 1.14 -6.36 -18.17
N ASP A 181 0.08 -6.18 -18.99
CA ASP A 181 -1.15 -5.54 -18.54
C ASP A 181 -1.99 -6.50 -17.66
N MET A 182 -1.69 -6.49 -16.36
CA MET A 182 -2.40 -7.30 -15.35
C MET A 182 -3.89 -7.02 -15.29
N LYS A 183 -4.32 -5.81 -15.66
CA LYS A 183 -5.73 -5.41 -15.67
C LYS A 183 -6.48 -6.08 -16.80
N ALA A 184 -5.91 -6.06 -18.00
CA ALA A 184 -6.45 -6.75 -19.17
C ALA A 184 -6.50 -8.27 -18.92
N MET A 185 -5.44 -8.85 -18.36
CA MET A 185 -5.38 -10.28 -18.03
C MET A 185 -6.46 -10.69 -17.02
N GLY A 186 -6.69 -9.90 -15.99
CA GLY A 186 -7.72 -10.18 -14.97
C GLY A 186 -9.15 -10.12 -15.52
N GLN A 187 -9.39 -9.34 -16.58
CA GLN A 187 -10.70 -9.19 -17.21
C GLN A 187 -10.99 -10.26 -18.30
N CYS A 188 -10.00 -10.55 -19.15
CA CYS A 188 -10.20 -11.40 -20.32
C CYS A 188 -10.33 -12.91 -20.01
N LEU A 189 -9.72 -13.41 -18.94
CA LEU A 189 -9.59 -14.85 -18.71
C LEU A 189 -10.34 -15.38 -17.47
N HIS A 190 -11.21 -14.60 -16.87
CA HIS A 190 -11.90 -14.92 -15.60
C HIS A 190 -10.96 -15.27 -14.41
N PHE A 191 -9.67 -14.98 -14.53
CA PHE A 191 -8.66 -15.23 -13.51
C PHE A 191 -8.58 -14.15 -12.42
N GLY A 192 -9.54 -13.24 -12.35
CA GLY A 192 -9.54 -12.13 -11.41
C GLY A 192 -9.29 -12.52 -9.95
N LYS A 193 -9.73 -13.72 -9.50
CA LYS A 193 -9.42 -14.20 -8.15
C LYS A 193 -7.94 -14.57 -8.00
N SER A 194 -7.34 -15.22 -8.97
CA SER A 194 -5.93 -15.62 -8.92
C SER A 194 -5.01 -14.42 -9.03
N VAL A 195 -5.29 -13.50 -9.95
CA VAL A 195 -4.56 -12.23 -10.09
C VAL A 195 -4.65 -11.42 -8.79
N GLN A 196 -5.84 -11.32 -8.18
CA GLN A 196 -6.01 -10.64 -6.90
C GLN A 196 -5.33 -11.36 -5.72
N ASP A 197 -5.25 -12.67 -5.74
CA ASP A 197 -4.62 -13.46 -4.67
C ASP A 197 -3.10 -13.38 -4.75
N ASN A 198 -2.55 -13.29 -5.95
CA ASN A 198 -1.12 -13.14 -6.19
C ASN A 198 -0.60 -11.73 -5.82
N GLY A 199 -1.47 -10.74 -5.76
CA GLY A 199 -1.09 -9.44 -5.18
C GLY A 199 -0.64 -8.38 -6.16
N TYR A 200 -0.86 -8.58 -7.45
CA TYR A 200 -0.59 -7.61 -8.50
C TYR A 200 -1.62 -6.48 -8.56
#